data_3dc9d6cb3843f692a2eba1d39eabd6b2
#
_entry.id   3dc9d6cb3843f692a2eba1d39eabd6b2
#
_cell.length_a   1.000
_cell.length_b   1.000
_cell.length_c   1.000
_cell.angle_alpha   90.00
_cell.angle_beta   90.00
_cell.angle_gamma   90.00
#
_symmetry.space_group_name_H-M   'P 1'
#
loop_
_entity.id
_entity.type
_entity.pdbx_description
1 polymer ?
#
loop_
_entity_poly.entity_id
_entity_poly.type
_entity_poly.pdbx_seq_one_letter_code
_entity_poly.pdbx_strand_id
1 'polypeptide(L)'
;MDVGQAQLHPRIREETGDDFHIEVAAYPEVHPQAKSPESDLQAFATKVRAGANSAITQYFYNPDAYFRFVDDVAALGVHVPVVPGVMPITSSTQLMRFSDACGAEIPRWIRLRLQHFGDDTASIKAFGLDVVAGLCEQLRAGGAPALHFYTMNQSVATVALCERLGLS
;
A
#
# COMPACT_ATOMS: atom_id res chain seq x y z
N MET A 1 0.61 17.69 -5.25
CA MET A 1 -0.62 16.96 -5.68
C MET A 1 -0.74 17.18 -7.17
N ASP A 2 -0.70 16.11 -7.92
CA ASP A 2 -0.86 16.22 -9.37
C ASP A 2 -2.32 16.63 -9.67
N VAL A 3 -2.51 17.90 -10.01
CA VAL A 3 -3.82 18.50 -10.32
C VAL A 3 -4.52 17.73 -11.45
N GLY A 4 -3.74 17.06 -12.32
CA GLY A 4 -4.26 16.23 -13.39
C GLY A 4 -5.06 15.02 -12.95
N GLN A 5 -4.63 14.33 -11.89
CA GLN A 5 -5.36 13.16 -11.38
C GLN A 5 -6.67 13.54 -10.66
N ALA A 6 -6.68 14.65 -9.91
CA ALA A 6 -7.89 15.09 -9.21
C ALA A 6 -9.05 15.48 -10.16
N GLN A 7 -8.75 15.82 -11.41
CA GLN A 7 -9.74 16.18 -12.43
C GLN A 7 -10.17 15.01 -13.33
N LEU A 8 -9.39 13.93 -13.37
CA LEU A 8 -9.64 12.81 -14.27
C LEU A 8 -10.87 12.00 -13.86
N HIS A 9 -11.01 11.68 -12.58
CA HIS A 9 -12.10 10.84 -12.08
C HIS A 9 -13.50 11.45 -12.28
N PRO A 10 -13.73 12.75 -11.95
CA PRO A 10 -15.01 13.38 -12.26
C PRO A 10 -15.36 13.32 -13.76
N ARG A 11 -14.39 13.59 -14.64
CA ARG A 11 -14.62 13.53 -16.10
C ARG A 11 -15.01 12.13 -16.58
N ILE A 12 -14.35 11.08 -16.06
CA ILE A 12 -14.73 9.70 -16.40
C ILE A 12 -16.19 9.47 -16.02
N ARG A 13 -16.60 9.87 -14.80
CA ARG A 13 -17.99 9.72 -14.36
C ARG A 13 -18.98 10.53 -15.17
N GLU A 14 -18.63 11.76 -15.53
CA GLU A 14 -19.48 12.63 -16.39
C GLU A 14 -19.68 12.04 -17.78
N GLU A 15 -18.63 11.44 -18.38
CA GLU A 15 -18.66 10.93 -19.75
C GLU A 15 -19.23 9.49 -19.84
N THR A 16 -19.03 8.65 -18.81
CA THR A 16 -19.31 7.20 -18.89
C THR A 16 -20.24 6.68 -17.80
N GLY A 17 -20.71 7.54 -16.88
CA GLY A 17 -21.53 7.08 -15.76
C GLY A 17 -20.81 6.01 -14.93
N ASP A 18 -21.48 4.88 -14.73
CA ASP A 18 -20.97 3.76 -13.92
C ASP A 18 -20.35 2.61 -14.75
N ASP A 19 -20.07 2.83 -16.04
CA ASP A 19 -19.51 1.79 -16.93
C ASP A 19 -18.12 1.30 -16.50
N PHE A 20 -17.37 2.11 -15.74
CA PHE A 20 -16.03 1.76 -15.27
C PHE A 20 -15.95 1.68 -13.75
N HIS A 21 -15.26 0.65 -13.27
CA HIS A 21 -14.76 0.63 -11.89
C HIS A 21 -13.54 1.54 -11.77
N ILE A 22 -13.62 2.57 -10.94
CA ILE A 22 -12.52 3.52 -10.72
C ILE A 22 -11.82 3.18 -9.41
N GLU A 23 -10.55 2.84 -9.50
CA GLU A 23 -9.69 2.58 -8.36
C GLU A 23 -8.65 3.67 -8.20
N VAL A 24 -8.44 4.14 -6.97
CA VAL A 24 -7.54 5.27 -6.68
C VAL A 24 -6.44 4.90 -5.72
N ALA A 25 -5.31 5.59 -5.81
CA ALA A 25 -4.21 5.42 -4.87
C ALA A 25 -4.54 6.03 -3.51
N ALA A 26 -4.14 5.32 -2.45
CA ALA A 26 -4.18 5.74 -1.05
C ALA A 26 -2.78 5.68 -0.43
N TYR A 27 -2.54 6.48 0.61
CA TYR A 27 -1.24 6.56 1.28
C TYR A 27 -1.44 6.46 2.80
N PRO A 28 -1.30 5.25 3.40
CA PRO A 28 -1.50 5.07 4.84
C PRO A 28 -0.54 5.88 5.70
N GLU A 29 0.67 6.15 5.18
CA GLU A 29 1.72 6.87 5.90
C GLU A 29 1.79 8.35 5.57
N VAL A 30 1.31 8.83 4.49
CA VAL A 30 1.25 10.21 3.95
C VAL A 30 1.94 10.30 2.60
N HIS A 31 1.27 10.90 1.64
CA HIS A 31 1.86 11.14 0.32
C HIS A 31 3.05 12.12 0.41
N PRO A 32 4.21 11.83 -0.22
CA PRO A 32 5.42 12.66 -0.11
C PRO A 32 5.24 14.13 -0.49
N GLN A 33 4.26 14.44 -1.34
CA GLN A 33 3.96 15.80 -1.79
C GLN A 33 2.81 16.45 -0.99
N ALA A 34 2.23 15.76 -0.02
CA ALA A 34 1.19 16.33 0.82
C ALA A 34 1.77 17.38 1.77
N LYS A 35 1.00 18.43 2.05
CA LYS A 35 1.42 19.51 2.96
C LYS A 35 1.31 19.09 4.42
N SER A 36 0.37 18.19 4.73
CA SER A 36 0.16 17.61 6.04
C SER A 36 -0.62 16.30 5.91
N PRO A 37 -0.62 15.41 6.93
CA PRO A 37 -1.45 14.21 6.97
C PRO A 37 -2.93 14.52 6.73
N GLU A 38 -3.46 15.57 7.34
CA GLU A 38 -4.86 15.97 7.20
C GLU A 38 -5.17 16.39 5.76
N SER A 39 -4.24 17.10 5.09
CA SER A 39 -4.43 17.51 3.70
C SER A 39 -4.41 16.33 2.73
N ASP A 40 -3.64 15.29 3.03
CA ASP A 40 -3.60 14.06 2.25
C ASP A 40 -4.88 13.25 2.41
N LEU A 41 -5.36 13.11 3.65
CA LEU A 41 -6.61 12.44 3.96
C LEU A 41 -7.81 13.13 3.29
N GLN A 42 -7.86 14.47 3.30
CA GLN A 42 -8.90 15.24 2.61
C GLN A 42 -8.83 15.09 1.09
N ALA A 43 -7.62 15.02 0.54
CA ALA A 43 -7.42 14.77 -0.89
C ALA A 43 -7.91 13.38 -1.29
N PHE A 44 -7.67 12.37 -0.46
CA PHE A 44 -8.21 11.02 -0.65
C PHE A 44 -9.74 11.03 -0.61
N ALA A 45 -10.33 11.63 0.45
CA ALA A 45 -11.78 11.75 0.58
C ALA A 45 -12.42 12.45 -0.64
N THR A 46 -11.75 13.47 -1.19
CA THR A 46 -12.19 14.17 -2.41
C THR A 46 -12.21 13.23 -3.63
N LYS A 47 -11.18 12.40 -3.81
CA LYS A 47 -11.15 11.41 -4.90
C LYS A 47 -12.30 10.41 -4.79
N VAL A 48 -12.61 9.92 -3.60
CA VAL A 48 -13.72 8.98 -3.38
C VAL A 48 -15.05 9.65 -3.65
N ARG A 49 -15.29 10.86 -3.13
CA ARG A 49 -16.53 11.63 -3.39
C ARG A 49 -16.72 11.98 -4.86
N ALA A 50 -15.63 12.04 -5.63
CA ALA A 50 -15.66 12.22 -7.07
C ALA A 50 -15.99 10.94 -7.85
N GLY A 51 -16.33 9.84 -7.18
CA GLY A 51 -16.83 8.62 -7.80
C GLY A 51 -15.86 7.44 -7.86
N ALA A 52 -14.78 7.42 -7.05
CA ALA A 52 -13.96 6.22 -6.92
C ALA A 52 -14.74 5.10 -6.21
N ASN A 53 -14.57 3.85 -6.68
CA ASN A 53 -15.26 2.67 -6.17
C ASN A 53 -14.41 1.91 -5.13
N SER A 54 -13.10 2.00 -5.23
CA SER A 54 -12.14 1.35 -4.34
C SER A 54 -10.81 2.09 -4.32
N ALA A 55 -9.92 1.69 -3.42
CA ALA A 55 -8.57 2.21 -3.36
C ALA A 55 -7.55 1.08 -3.15
N ILE A 56 -6.35 1.27 -3.73
CA ILE A 56 -5.16 0.47 -3.40
C ILE A 56 -4.16 1.38 -2.68
N THR A 57 -3.60 0.89 -1.56
CA THR A 57 -2.62 1.70 -0.85
C THR A 57 -1.22 1.57 -1.47
N GLN A 58 -0.38 2.60 -1.27
CA GLN A 58 1.07 2.42 -1.35
C GLN A 58 1.46 1.30 -0.37
N TYR A 59 2.54 0.54 -0.69
CA TYR A 59 3.02 -0.47 0.24
C TYR A 59 3.55 0.17 1.54
N PHE A 60 3.46 -0.57 2.62
CA PHE A 60 3.90 -0.19 3.96
C PHE A 60 4.33 -1.45 4.73
N TYR A 61 5.01 -1.27 5.87
CA TYR A 61 5.44 -2.37 6.73
C TYR A 61 4.91 -2.26 8.16
N ASN A 62 4.18 -1.19 8.47
CA ASN A 62 3.51 -1.00 9.75
C ASN A 62 1.99 -1.14 9.56
N PRO A 63 1.36 -2.27 10.01
CA PRO A 63 -0.07 -2.47 9.84
C PRO A 63 -0.93 -1.42 10.56
N ASP A 64 -0.44 -0.83 11.66
CA ASP A 64 -1.17 0.21 12.38
C ASP A 64 -1.39 1.47 11.52
N ALA A 65 -0.48 1.77 10.59
CA ALA A 65 -0.67 2.87 9.66
C ALA A 65 -1.88 2.65 8.75
N TYR A 66 -2.05 1.42 8.26
CA TYR A 66 -3.21 1.04 7.45
C TYR A 66 -4.53 1.13 8.24
N PHE A 67 -4.58 0.55 9.42
CA PHE A 67 -5.81 0.54 10.21
C PHE A 67 -6.21 1.96 10.64
N ARG A 68 -5.27 2.78 11.08
CA ARG A 68 -5.55 4.20 11.37
C ARG A 68 -6.06 4.95 10.14
N PHE A 69 -5.45 4.74 8.98
CA PHE A 69 -5.91 5.36 7.75
C PHE A 69 -7.36 4.98 7.42
N VAL A 70 -7.74 3.71 7.55
CA VAL A 70 -9.11 3.23 7.32
C VAL A 70 -10.08 3.87 8.30
N ASP A 71 -9.73 3.96 9.60
CA ASP A 71 -10.55 4.59 10.63
C ASP A 71 -10.71 6.09 10.37
N ASP A 72 -9.63 6.79 10.02
CA ASP A 72 -9.66 8.23 9.70
C ASP A 72 -10.51 8.53 8.47
N VAL A 73 -10.44 7.69 7.45
CA VAL A 73 -11.27 7.78 6.24
C VAL A 73 -12.75 7.58 6.58
N ALA A 74 -13.05 6.57 7.40
CA ALA A 74 -14.41 6.30 7.87
C ALA A 74 -14.97 7.46 8.70
N ALA A 75 -14.15 8.09 9.55
CA ALA A 75 -14.51 9.29 10.33
C ALA A 75 -14.87 10.50 9.44
N LEU A 76 -14.34 10.58 8.22
CA LEU A 76 -14.73 11.58 7.21
C LEU A 76 -16.04 11.23 6.47
N GLY A 77 -16.71 10.14 6.84
CA GLY A 77 -17.91 9.66 6.18
C GLY A 77 -17.66 9.07 4.79
N VAL A 78 -16.45 8.57 4.55
CA VAL A 78 -16.04 7.97 3.28
C VAL A 78 -15.92 6.45 3.48
N HIS A 79 -16.70 5.68 2.71
CA HIS A 79 -16.79 4.23 2.85
C HIS A 79 -16.57 3.56 1.49
N VAL A 80 -15.32 3.18 1.22
CA VAL A 80 -14.94 2.37 0.04
C VAL A 80 -13.99 1.26 0.49
N PRO A 81 -13.94 0.13 -0.21
CA PRO A 81 -12.90 -0.86 0.03
C PRO A 81 -11.50 -0.23 -0.15
N VAL A 82 -10.67 -0.32 0.88
CA VAL A 82 -9.25 0.08 0.83
C VAL A 82 -8.41 -1.18 0.84
N VAL A 83 -7.86 -1.54 -0.31
CA VAL A 83 -7.04 -2.74 -0.48
C VAL A 83 -5.59 -2.42 -0.11
N PRO A 84 -5.00 -3.07 0.91
CA PRO A 84 -3.61 -2.83 1.26
C PRO A 84 -2.65 -3.33 0.18
N GLY A 85 -1.75 -2.46 -0.22
CA GLY A 85 -0.63 -2.77 -1.10
C GLY A 85 0.51 -3.41 -0.33
N VAL A 86 0.99 -4.53 -0.81
CA VAL A 86 2.05 -5.34 -0.18
C VAL A 86 3.20 -5.53 -1.16
N MET A 87 4.43 -5.24 -0.73
CA MET A 87 5.62 -5.44 -1.55
C MET A 87 6.59 -6.43 -0.88
N PRO A 88 6.92 -7.56 -1.55
CA PRO A 88 7.91 -8.49 -1.05
C PRO A 88 9.30 -7.86 -0.89
N ILE A 89 10.02 -8.22 0.18
CA ILE A 89 11.40 -7.78 0.41
C ILE A 89 12.34 -8.82 -0.19
N THR A 90 13.02 -8.47 -1.28
CA THR A 90 13.98 -9.37 -1.97
C THR A 90 15.40 -8.82 -2.03
N SER A 91 15.56 -7.50 -1.78
CA SER A 91 16.84 -6.79 -1.81
C SER A 91 16.75 -5.58 -0.89
N SER A 92 17.73 -5.44 -0.01
CA SER A 92 17.85 -4.28 0.88
C SER A 92 18.02 -2.97 0.11
N THR A 93 18.94 -2.94 -0.85
CA THR A 93 19.22 -1.73 -1.66
C THR A 93 18.00 -1.29 -2.48
N GLN A 94 17.28 -2.24 -3.09
CA GLN A 94 16.09 -1.94 -3.87
C GLN A 94 14.97 -1.40 -2.99
N LEU A 95 14.76 -2.01 -1.81
CA LEU A 95 13.77 -1.57 -0.84
C LEU A 95 14.04 -0.13 -0.40
N MET A 96 15.28 0.19 0.02
CA MET A 96 15.64 1.56 0.44
C MET A 96 15.35 2.57 -0.67
N ARG A 97 15.82 2.29 -1.90
CA ARG A 97 15.62 3.19 -3.04
C ARG A 97 14.14 3.45 -3.35
N PHE A 98 13.30 2.41 -3.30
CA PHE A 98 11.88 2.59 -3.55
C PHE A 98 11.19 3.34 -2.43
N SER A 99 11.53 3.04 -1.17
CA SER A 99 10.96 3.73 -0.01
C SER A 99 11.32 5.22 0.00
N ASP A 100 12.57 5.56 -0.33
CA ASP A 100 12.98 6.97 -0.47
C ASP A 100 12.21 7.70 -1.59
N ALA A 101 11.91 7.00 -2.69
CA ALA A 101 11.20 7.59 -3.83
C ALA A 101 9.70 7.77 -3.57
N CYS A 102 9.03 6.85 -2.87
CA CYS A 102 7.58 6.88 -2.66
C CYS A 102 7.16 7.29 -1.25
N GLY A 103 8.12 7.57 -0.35
CA GLY A 103 7.86 8.01 1.02
C GLY A 103 7.36 6.92 1.96
N ALA A 104 7.46 5.64 1.57
CA ALA A 104 7.09 4.53 2.45
C ALA A 104 8.11 4.38 3.58
N GLU A 105 7.63 4.29 4.82
CA GLU A 105 8.50 4.09 5.97
C GLU A 105 8.96 2.63 6.06
N ILE A 106 10.27 2.44 6.28
CA ILE A 106 10.82 1.14 6.65
C ILE A 106 11.06 1.15 8.15
N PRO A 107 10.32 0.40 8.94
CA PRO A 107 10.51 0.32 10.39
C PRO A 107 11.97 0.05 10.77
N ARG A 108 12.43 0.72 11.83
CA ARG A 108 13.84 0.65 12.26
C ARG A 108 14.34 -0.78 12.44
N TRP A 109 13.52 -1.67 12.99
CA TRP A 109 13.90 -3.06 13.23
C TRP A 109 14.14 -3.85 11.93
N ILE A 110 13.35 -3.60 10.87
CA ILE A 110 13.55 -4.19 9.53
C ILE A 110 14.87 -3.68 8.98
N ARG A 111 15.08 -2.35 9.03
CA ARG A 111 16.30 -1.72 8.51
C ARG A 111 17.57 -2.27 9.18
N LEU A 112 17.57 -2.38 10.51
CA LEU A 112 18.71 -2.93 11.25
C LEU A 112 18.96 -4.40 10.90
N ARG A 113 17.92 -5.18 10.73
CA ARG A 113 18.06 -6.61 10.38
C ARG A 113 18.62 -6.78 8.97
N LEU A 114 18.13 -6.00 8.01
CA LEU A 114 18.65 -6.01 6.64
C LEU A 114 20.12 -5.57 6.58
N GLN A 115 20.50 -4.55 7.36
CA GLN A 115 21.91 -4.13 7.48
C GLN A 115 22.80 -5.23 8.06
N HIS A 116 22.31 -5.99 9.04
CA HIS A 116 23.04 -7.12 9.63
C HIS A 116 23.35 -8.23 8.61
N PHE A 117 22.43 -8.49 7.68
CA PHE A 117 22.66 -9.48 6.63
C PHE A 117 23.65 -9.04 5.54
N GLY A 118 23.90 -7.74 5.41
CA GLY A 118 24.80 -7.22 4.37
C GLY A 118 24.40 -7.69 2.98
N ASP A 119 25.27 -8.44 2.31
CA ASP A 119 25.07 -8.96 0.96
C ASP A 119 24.47 -10.39 0.93
N ASP A 120 24.12 -10.97 2.08
CA ASP A 120 23.51 -12.29 2.14
C ASP A 120 22.06 -12.26 1.61
N THR A 121 21.95 -12.42 0.30
CA THR A 121 20.66 -12.40 -0.41
C THR A 121 19.70 -13.50 0.08
N ALA A 122 20.20 -14.66 0.50
CA ALA A 122 19.36 -15.76 0.97
C ALA A 122 18.70 -15.38 2.30
N SER A 123 19.46 -14.86 3.25
CA SER A 123 18.93 -14.37 4.53
C SER A 123 17.97 -13.19 4.35
N ILE A 124 18.28 -12.25 3.43
CA ILE A 124 17.39 -11.13 3.10
C ILE A 124 16.03 -11.63 2.60
N LYS A 125 16.01 -12.59 1.66
CA LYS A 125 14.77 -13.13 1.10
C LYS A 125 13.97 -13.92 2.13
N ALA A 126 14.61 -14.76 2.93
CA ALA A 126 13.95 -15.53 3.99
C ALA A 126 13.31 -14.60 5.03
N PHE A 127 14.06 -13.63 5.54
CA PHE A 127 13.56 -12.62 6.46
C PHE A 127 12.44 -11.78 5.85
N GLY A 128 12.60 -11.36 4.59
CA GLY A 128 11.58 -10.61 3.86
C GLY A 128 10.27 -11.36 3.71
N LEU A 129 10.34 -12.66 3.43
CA LEU A 129 9.16 -13.52 3.36
C LEU A 129 8.45 -13.59 4.71
N ASP A 130 9.17 -13.80 5.81
CA ASP A 130 8.59 -13.87 7.16
C ASP A 130 7.93 -12.55 7.57
N VAL A 131 8.60 -11.41 7.33
CA VAL A 131 8.08 -10.07 7.63
C VAL A 131 6.78 -9.80 6.88
N VAL A 132 6.79 -10.06 5.58
CA VAL A 132 5.64 -9.72 4.73
C VAL A 132 4.50 -10.71 4.92
N ALA A 133 4.77 -11.99 5.18
CA ALA A 133 3.73 -12.95 5.55
C ALA A 133 3.03 -12.53 6.86
N GLY A 134 3.80 -12.19 7.89
CA GLY A 134 3.24 -11.70 9.16
C GLY A 134 2.42 -10.42 9.01
N LEU A 135 2.84 -9.50 8.13
CA LEU A 135 2.05 -8.32 7.78
C LEU A 135 0.72 -8.72 7.13
N CYS A 136 0.74 -9.61 6.13
CA CYS A 136 -0.46 -10.07 5.46
C CYS A 136 -1.44 -10.78 6.42
N GLU A 137 -0.93 -11.60 7.34
CA GLU A 137 -1.74 -12.26 8.36
C GLU A 137 -2.44 -11.25 9.26
N GLN A 138 -1.73 -10.21 9.72
CA GLN A 138 -2.31 -9.14 10.54
C GLN A 138 -3.37 -8.34 9.77
N LEU A 139 -3.11 -8.00 8.52
CA LEU A 139 -4.06 -7.29 7.67
C LEU A 139 -5.35 -8.10 7.46
N ARG A 140 -5.23 -9.40 7.16
CA ARG A 140 -6.37 -10.31 7.00
C ARG A 140 -7.16 -10.46 8.31
N ALA A 141 -6.48 -10.67 9.42
CA ALA A 141 -7.11 -10.78 10.73
C ALA A 141 -7.84 -9.48 11.15
N GLY A 142 -7.31 -8.32 10.75
CA GLY A 142 -7.91 -7.01 10.98
C GLY A 142 -9.02 -6.63 9.98
N GLY A 143 -9.40 -7.53 9.06
CA GLY A 143 -10.54 -7.34 8.17
C GLY A 143 -10.22 -6.60 6.86
N ALA A 144 -8.96 -6.58 6.41
CA ALA A 144 -8.64 -6.06 5.08
C ALA A 144 -9.43 -6.81 3.99
N PRO A 145 -10.05 -6.11 3.02
CA PRO A 145 -10.97 -6.72 2.06
C PRO A 145 -10.27 -7.65 1.06
N ALA A 146 -9.01 -7.39 0.76
CA ALA A 146 -8.15 -8.15 -0.16
C ALA A 146 -6.68 -7.78 0.10
N LEU A 147 -5.75 -8.35 -0.68
CA LEU A 147 -4.33 -7.97 -0.70
C LEU A 147 -3.92 -7.67 -2.14
N HIS A 148 -3.26 -6.55 -2.36
CA HIS A 148 -2.65 -6.20 -3.65
C HIS A 148 -1.15 -6.38 -3.59
N PHE A 149 -0.57 -7.21 -4.47
CA PHE A 149 0.86 -7.50 -4.48
C PHE A 149 1.61 -6.68 -5.52
N TYR A 150 2.53 -5.83 -5.07
CA TYR A 150 3.50 -5.16 -5.93
C TYR A 150 4.63 -6.13 -6.30
N THR A 151 4.46 -6.86 -7.39
CA THR A 151 5.40 -7.93 -7.79
C THR A 151 6.70 -7.40 -8.40
N MET A 152 6.72 -6.15 -8.84
CA MET A 152 7.84 -5.55 -9.58
C MET A 152 8.27 -6.40 -10.79
N ASN A 153 7.30 -7.02 -11.44
CA ASN A 153 7.49 -7.96 -12.56
C ASN A 153 8.35 -9.20 -12.20
N GLN A 154 8.34 -9.59 -10.91
CA GLN A 154 9.06 -10.76 -10.39
C GLN A 154 8.06 -11.66 -9.63
N SER A 155 7.76 -12.83 -10.17
CA SER A 155 6.74 -13.73 -9.60
C SER A 155 7.22 -14.54 -8.40
N VAL A 156 8.50 -14.92 -8.36
CA VAL A 156 9.02 -15.92 -7.42
C VAL A 156 8.73 -15.56 -5.94
N ALA A 157 8.99 -14.32 -5.55
CA ALA A 157 8.75 -13.89 -4.16
C ALA A 157 7.25 -13.81 -3.83
N THR A 158 6.43 -13.40 -4.79
CA THR A 158 4.98 -13.32 -4.62
C THR A 158 4.36 -14.71 -4.55
N VAL A 159 4.79 -15.65 -5.39
CA VAL A 159 4.34 -17.05 -5.33
C VAL A 159 4.68 -17.67 -3.98
N ALA A 160 5.93 -17.54 -3.52
CA ALA A 160 6.35 -18.05 -2.21
C ALA A 160 5.51 -17.45 -1.06
N LEU A 161 5.15 -16.16 -1.18
CA LEU A 161 4.29 -15.49 -0.20
C LEU A 161 2.85 -16.04 -0.25
N CYS A 162 2.28 -16.24 -1.43
CA CYS A 162 0.95 -16.84 -1.60
C CYS A 162 0.90 -18.25 -1.03
N GLU A 163 1.90 -19.10 -1.31
CA GLU A 163 2.03 -20.44 -0.74
C GLU A 163 2.09 -20.39 0.80
N ARG A 164 2.91 -19.50 1.36
CA ARG A 164 3.04 -19.32 2.81
C ARG A 164 1.72 -18.90 3.47
N LEU A 165 0.88 -18.13 2.78
CA LEU A 165 -0.42 -17.64 3.24
C LEU A 165 -1.59 -18.59 2.95
N GLY A 166 -1.33 -19.73 2.28
CA GLY A 166 -2.36 -20.68 1.87
C GLY A 166 -3.33 -20.10 0.83
N LEU A 167 -2.83 -19.26 -0.08
CA LEU A 167 -3.59 -18.61 -1.16
C LEU A 167 -3.39 -19.28 -2.53
N SER A 168 -2.72 -20.40 -2.58
CA SER A 168 -2.46 -21.22 -3.80
C SER A 168 -3.47 -22.33 -3.96
#